data_6557ff2eddbb8646800de1b34d089ef5
#
_entry.id   6557ff2eddbb8646800de1b34d089ef5
#
_cell.length_a   1.000
_cell.length_b   1.000
_cell.length_c   1.000
_cell.angle_alpha   90.00
_cell.angle_beta   90.00
_cell.angle_gamma   90.00
#
_symmetry.space_group_name_H-M   'P 1'
#
loop_
_entity.id
_entity.type
_entity.pdbx_description
1 polymer ?
#
loop_
_entity_poly.entity_id
_entity_poly.type
_entity_poly.pdbx_seq_one_letter_code
_entity_poly.pdbx_strand_id
1 'polypeptide(L)'
;MVFFVALILAVWIATGTGWAASYEDNGNGTVTDETSGLLWQQADSYHELKKGMNWYEALEYVALKNSEKFAGFDDWRLPTRDELKSLYDKSRPVKSKGGERIGLPPVFKSGGSYYLWTTNERGLDNAWYFGLGFKEDYFNLKELGDLDQGVKMVRGKPATE
;
A
#
# COMPACT_ATOMS: atom_id res chain seq x y z
N MET A 1 30.99 57.43 23.17
CA MET A 1 30.31 56.82 22.01
C MET A 1 30.16 55.34 22.33
N VAL A 2 28.99 54.93 22.83
CA VAL A 2 28.71 53.59 23.36
C VAL A 2 27.90 52.88 22.32
N PHE A 3 28.46 51.79 21.73
CA PHE A 3 27.74 50.95 20.77
C PHE A 3 26.92 49.88 21.53
N PHE A 4 25.62 49.96 21.45
CA PHE A 4 24.72 48.86 21.87
C PHE A 4 24.67 47.82 20.77
N VAL A 5 25.18 46.62 21.05
CA VAL A 5 24.99 45.44 20.23
C VAL A 5 23.70 44.77 20.67
N ALA A 6 22.66 44.86 19.85
CA ALA A 6 21.40 44.12 20.08
C ALA A 6 21.59 42.69 19.69
N LEU A 7 21.56 41.77 20.68
CA LEU A 7 21.57 40.33 20.50
C LEU A 7 20.15 39.91 20.09
N ILE A 8 19.93 39.59 18.82
CA ILE A 8 18.66 38.97 18.34
C ILE A 8 18.72 37.48 18.66
N LEU A 9 17.99 37.08 19.71
CA LEU A 9 17.72 35.70 19.99
C LEU A 9 16.68 35.18 18.98
N ALA A 10 17.10 34.39 18.00
CA ALA A 10 16.22 33.65 17.14
C ALA A 10 15.61 32.47 17.91
N VAL A 11 14.34 32.63 18.32
CA VAL A 11 13.56 31.53 18.88
C VAL A 11 13.14 30.60 17.75
N TRP A 12 13.79 29.48 17.64
CA TRP A 12 13.32 28.36 16.80
C TRP A 12 12.11 27.73 17.45
N ILE A 13 10.92 28.06 16.96
CA ILE A 13 9.70 27.33 17.30
C ILE A 13 9.75 26.03 16.45
N ALA A 14 10.16 24.94 17.08
CA ALA A 14 9.96 23.61 16.52
C ALA A 14 8.45 23.34 16.49
N THR A 15 7.81 23.62 15.37
CA THR A 15 6.47 23.13 15.11
C THR A 15 6.58 21.60 14.96
N GLY A 16 6.13 20.87 15.98
CA GLY A 16 6.00 19.43 15.91
C GLY A 16 5.04 19.06 14.77
N THR A 17 5.59 18.81 13.59
CA THR A 17 4.86 18.18 12.50
C THR A 17 4.64 16.74 12.92
N GLY A 18 3.41 16.41 13.32
CA GLY A 18 3.01 15.02 13.38
C GLY A 18 3.38 14.37 12.05
N TRP A 19 4.12 13.30 12.10
CA TRP A 19 4.58 12.57 10.91
C TRP A 19 3.35 11.99 10.20
N ALA A 20 2.84 12.73 9.23
CA ALA A 20 1.93 12.14 8.25
C ALA A 20 2.78 11.17 7.43
N ALA A 21 2.28 9.97 7.17
CA ALA A 21 2.95 9.02 6.31
C ALA A 21 3.33 9.73 5.00
N SER A 22 4.62 9.69 4.68
CA SER A 22 5.14 10.32 3.47
C SER A 22 5.29 9.26 2.40
N TYR A 23 4.72 9.52 1.23
CA TYR A 23 4.76 8.63 0.08
C TYR A 23 5.36 9.36 -1.11
N GLU A 24 6.33 8.70 -1.78
CA GLU A 24 6.97 9.21 -2.99
C GLU A 24 6.55 8.38 -4.21
N ASP A 25 6.04 9.05 -5.24
CA ASP A 25 5.82 8.43 -6.56
C ASP A 25 7.16 8.38 -7.31
N ASN A 26 7.66 7.17 -7.56
CA ASN A 26 8.95 6.96 -8.22
C ASN A 26 8.88 7.13 -9.76
N GLY A 27 7.70 7.36 -10.34
CA GLY A 27 7.50 7.56 -11.78
C GLY A 27 7.66 6.29 -12.62
N ASN A 28 7.88 5.13 -12.01
CA ASN A 28 8.08 3.84 -12.69
C ASN A 28 6.98 2.81 -12.35
N GLY A 29 5.84 3.27 -11.83
CA GLY A 29 4.73 2.42 -11.40
C GLY A 29 4.87 1.92 -9.95
N THR A 30 5.80 2.48 -9.19
CA THR A 30 5.98 2.18 -7.77
C THR A 30 5.88 3.42 -6.89
N VAL A 31 5.58 3.19 -5.62
CA VAL A 31 5.47 4.20 -4.56
C VAL A 31 6.34 3.78 -3.39
N THR A 32 7.21 4.64 -2.92
CA THR A 32 7.97 4.44 -1.68
C THR A 32 7.15 4.94 -0.49
N ASP A 33 6.96 4.10 0.51
CA ASP A 33 6.53 4.50 1.84
C ASP A 33 7.78 4.88 2.65
N GLU A 34 8.03 6.17 2.81
CA GLU A 34 9.23 6.67 3.51
C GLU A 34 9.21 6.37 5.01
N THR A 35 8.03 6.06 5.58
CA THR A 35 7.91 5.74 6.99
C THR A 35 8.36 4.30 7.27
N SER A 36 7.93 3.36 6.46
CA SER A 36 8.25 1.94 6.62
C SER A 36 9.45 1.48 5.79
N GLY A 37 9.84 2.26 4.79
CA GLY A 37 10.85 1.87 3.79
C GLY A 37 10.35 0.82 2.78
N LEU A 38 9.05 0.52 2.79
CA LEU A 38 8.45 -0.41 1.84
C LEU A 38 8.25 0.24 0.47
N LEU A 39 8.45 -0.55 -0.57
CA LEU A 39 8.13 -0.17 -1.94
C LEU A 39 6.85 -0.88 -2.37
N TRP A 40 5.88 -0.12 -2.84
CA TRP A 40 4.56 -0.60 -3.24
C TRP A 40 4.34 -0.49 -4.74
N GLN A 41 3.62 -1.42 -5.32
CA GLN A 41 3.03 -1.26 -6.64
C GLN A 41 2.01 -0.11 -6.61
N GLN A 42 2.13 0.88 -7.49
CA GLN A 42 1.27 2.06 -7.51
C GLN A 42 -0.16 1.72 -7.93
N ALA A 43 -0.30 0.96 -9.01
CA ALA A 43 -1.56 0.34 -9.43
C ALA A 43 -1.81 -0.95 -8.64
N ASP A 44 -2.83 -1.71 -8.99
CA ASP A 44 -3.03 -3.08 -8.55
C ASP A 44 -3.31 -3.99 -9.76
N SER A 45 -3.49 -5.28 -9.54
CA SER A 45 -3.73 -6.26 -10.60
C SER A 45 -4.97 -5.96 -11.45
N TYR A 46 -5.99 -5.31 -10.89
CA TYR A 46 -7.20 -4.98 -11.64
C TYR A 46 -6.94 -3.95 -12.74
N HIS A 47 -6.01 -3.02 -12.55
CA HIS A 47 -5.67 -2.03 -13.57
C HIS A 47 -5.16 -2.69 -14.86
N GLU A 48 -4.48 -3.81 -14.74
CA GLU A 48 -3.92 -4.58 -15.85
C GLU A 48 -4.90 -5.63 -16.39
N LEU A 49 -5.44 -6.47 -15.51
CA LEU A 49 -6.17 -7.67 -15.88
C LEU A 49 -7.68 -7.46 -16.03
N LYS A 50 -8.24 -6.40 -15.44
CA LYS A 50 -9.69 -6.08 -15.42
C LYS A 50 -10.57 -7.19 -14.83
N LYS A 51 -10.01 -8.04 -13.98
CA LYS A 51 -10.70 -9.11 -13.28
C LYS A 51 -10.21 -9.25 -11.86
N GLY A 52 -11.04 -9.83 -10.99
CA GLY A 52 -10.62 -10.37 -9.70
C GLY A 52 -9.90 -11.70 -9.85
N MET A 53 -9.37 -12.23 -8.76
CA MET A 53 -8.62 -13.48 -8.76
C MET A 53 -8.74 -14.19 -7.42
N ASN A 54 -8.53 -15.51 -7.41
CA ASN A 54 -8.39 -16.28 -6.19
C ASN A 54 -6.96 -16.12 -5.61
N TRP A 55 -6.72 -16.70 -4.42
CA TRP A 55 -5.44 -16.52 -3.75
C TRP A 55 -4.25 -17.17 -4.47
N TYR A 56 -4.48 -18.32 -5.11
CA TYR A 56 -3.45 -19.01 -5.90
C TYR A 56 -3.10 -18.20 -7.16
N GLU A 57 -4.10 -17.67 -7.87
CA GLU A 57 -3.89 -16.75 -9.00
C GLU A 57 -3.17 -15.47 -8.56
N ALA A 58 -3.40 -15.01 -7.32
CA ALA A 58 -2.69 -13.88 -6.74
C ALA A 58 -1.18 -14.17 -6.57
N LEU A 59 -0.82 -15.37 -6.12
CA LEU A 59 0.57 -15.81 -6.03
C LEU A 59 1.21 -15.95 -7.42
N GLU A 60 0.47 -16.49 -8.39
CA GLU A 60 0.93 -16.60 -9.79
C GLU A 60 1.17 -15.23 -10.41
N TYR A 61 0.28 -14.25 -10.16
CA TYR A 61 0.48 -12.87 -10.61
C TYR A 61 1.77 -12.28 -10.06
N VAL A 62 2.04 -12.45 -8.76
CA VAL A 62 3.29 -12.00 -8.14
C VAL A 62 4.50 -12.69 -8.76
N ALA A 63 4.44 -14.01 -8.97
CA ALA A 63 5.53 -14.78 -9.60
C ALA A 63 5.80 -14.30 -11.02
N LEU A 64 4.76 -14.01 -11.81
CA LEU A 64 4.88 -13.45 -13.14
C LEU A 64 5.60 -12.09 -13.11
N LYS A 65 5.17 -11.18 -12.23
CA LYS A 65 5.78 -9.85 -12.09
C LYS A 65 7.25 -9.92 -11.65
N ASN A 66 7.62 -10.90 -10.83
CA ASN A 66 9.01 -11.16 -10.48
C ASN A 66 9.82 -11.67 -11.67
N SER A 67 9.24 -12.57 -12.48
CA SER A 67 9.91 -13.06 -13.70
C SER A 67 10.13 -11.96 -14.76
N GLU A 68 9.20 -11.02 -14.85
CA GLU A 68 9.28 -9.83 -15.69
C GLU A 68 10.20 -8.74 -15.14
N LYS A 69 10.68 -8.90 -13.91
CA LYS A 69 11.43 -7.88 -13.15
C LYS A 69 10.73 -6.53 -13.10
N PHE A 70 9.44 -6.56 -12.69
CA PHE A 70 8.64 -5.35 -12.61
C PHE A 70 9.37 -4.23 -11.85
N ALA A 71 9.45 -3.05 -12.46
CA ALA A 71 10.21 -1.90 -11.97
C ALA A 71 11.69 -2.19 -11.64
N GLY A 72 12.27 -3.24 -12.23
CA GLY A 72 13.67 -3.66 -12.03
C GLY A 72 13.91 -4.64 -10.88
N PHE A 73 12.85 -5.14 -10.24
CA PHE A 73 12.93 -6.00 -9.06
C PHE A 73 12.26 -7.37 -9.28
N ASP A 74 12.75 -8.39 -8.58
CA ASP A 74 12.29 -9.78 -8.65
C ASP A 74 11.95 -10.38 -7.27
N ASP A 75 11.77 -9.52 -6.25
CA ASP A 75 11.44 -9.87 -4.87
C ASP A 75 10.10 -9.31 -4.39
N TRP A 76 9.17 -9.09 -5.31
CA TRP A 76 7.80 -8.71 -5.00
C TRP A 76 7.06 -9.84 -4.28
N ARG A 77 6.15 -9.46 -3.40
CA ARG A 77 5.31 -10.40 -2.64
C ARG A 77 3.91 -9.83 -2.38
N LEU A 78 3.01 -10.66 -1.91
CA LEU A 78 1.77 -10.19 -1.31
C LEU A 78 2.10 -9.43 -0.03
N PRO A 79 1.33 -8.38 0.29
CA PRO A 79 1.45 -7.68 1.57
C PRO A 79 0.93 -8.53 2.72
N THR A 80 1.37 -8.24 3.92
CA THR A 80 0.71 -8.70 5.15
C THR A 80 -0.55 -7.85 5.43
N ARG A 81 -1.43 -8.36 6.31
CA ARG A 81 -2.59 -7.60 6.79
C ARG A 81 -2.17 -6.29 7.46
N ASP A 82 -1.12 -6.32 8.27
CA ASP A 82 -0.64 -5.14 9.00
C ASP A 82 -0.02 -4.12 8.06
N GLU A 83 0.67 -4.55 7.01
CA GLU A 83 1.17 -3.65 5.97
C GLU A 83 0.02 -2.95 5.23
N LEU A 84 -1.05 -3.65 4.85
CA LEU A 84 -2.23 -2.99 4.26
C LEU A 84 -2.95 -2.06 5.22
N LYS A 85 -3.00 -2.42 6.52
CA LYS A 85 -3.53 -1.52 7.55
C LYS A 85 -2.72 -0.24 7.71
N SER A 86 -1.40 -0.32 7.53
CA SER A 86 -0.53 0.85 7.61
C SER A 86 -0.76 1.85 6.48
N LEU A 87 -1.15 1.38 5.30
CA LEU A 87 -1.50 2.23 4.17
C LEU A 87 -2.83 2.98 4.34
N TYR A 88 -3.68 2.55 5.26
CA TYR A 88 -5.07 3.02 5.30
C TYR A 88 -5.21 4.50 5.66
N ASP A 89 -5.63 5.30 4.70
CA ASP A 89 -6.00 6.70 4.86
C ASP A 89 -7.50 6.83 5.21
N LYS A 90 -7.78 7.32 6.41
CA LYS A 90 -9.15 7.50 6.92
C LYS A 90 -9.99 8.49 6.10
N SER A 91 -9.37 9.41 5.37
CA SER A 91 -10.08 10.34 4.49
C SER A 91 -10.65 9.67 3.25
N ARG A 92 -10.15 8.48 2.90
CA ARG A 92 -10.55 7.66 1.75
C ARG A 92 -10.60 8.49 0.46
N PRO A 93 -9.45 9.04 0.03
CA PRO A 93 -9.40 10.00 -1.08
C PRO A 93 -9.53 9.33 -2.45
N VAL A 94 -9.21 8.03 -2.53
CA VAL A 94 -9.19 7.25 -3.78
C VAL A 94 -10.52 6.53 -3.98
N LYS A 95 -10.88 6.22 -5.23
CA LYS A 95 -12.06 5.41 -5.57
C LYS A 95 -11.65 4.04 -6.08
N SER A 96 -12.44 3.03 -5.73
CA SER A 96 -12.35 1.67 -6.29
C SER A 96 -12.85 1.64 -7.76
N LYS A 97 -12.72 0.45 -8.38
CA LYS A 97 -13.30 0.17 -9.70
C LYS A 97 -14.82 0.36 -9.77
N GLY A 98 -15.52 0.16 -8.65
CA GLY A 98 -16.97 0.33 -8.52
C GLY A 98 -17.38 1.74 -8.13
N GLY A 99 -16.44 2.64 -7.90
CA GLY A 99 -16.68 4.03 -7.52
C GLY A 99 -16.77 4.28 -6.01
N GLU A 100 -16.64 3.25 -5.17
CA GLU A 100 -16.64 3.38 -3.71
C GLU A 100 -15.36 4.08 -3.25
N ARG A 101 -15.48 4.87 -2.21
CA ARG A 101 -14.31 5.52 -1.58
C ARG A 101 -13.51 4.50 -0.77
N ILE A 102 -12.20 4.44 -1.03
CA ILE A 102 -11.27 3.52 -0.39
C ILE A 102 -10.10 4.24 0.27
N GLY A 103 -9.56 3.62 1.33
CA GLY A 103 -8.52 4.20 2.19
C GLY A 103 -7.11 4.01 1.65
N LEU A 104 -6.88 4.25 0.36
CA LEU A 104 -5.53 4.38 -0.17
C LEU A 104 -5.11 5.85 -0.20
N PRO A 105 -3.85 6.18 0.13
CA PRO A 105 -3.29 7.51 -0.12
C PRO A 105 -3.43 7.95 -1.59
N PRO A 106 -3.57 9.25 -1.87
CA PRO A 106 -3.86 9.75 -3.22
C PRO A 106 -2.74 9.53 -4.25
N VAL A 107 -1.55 9.15 -3.80
CA VAL A 107 -0.41 8.75 -4.66
C VAL A 107 -0.67 7.43 -5.41
N PHE A 108 -1.59 6.59 -4.90
CA PHE A 108 -1.99 5.34 -5.54
C PHE A 108 -3.07 5.56 -6.59
N LYS A 109 -3.09 4.70 -7.62
CA LYS A 109 -4.06 4.82 -8.72
C LYS A 109 -5.48 4.53 -8.28
N SER A 110 -6.41 5.40 -8.67
CA SER A 110 -7.86 5.22 -8.54
C SER A 110 -8.37 4.20 -9.55
N GLY A 111 -9.48 3.53 -9.23
CA GLY A 111 -10.12 2.56 -10.13
C GLY A 111 -9.63 1.13 -9.97
N GLY A 112 -8.97 0.83 -8.88
CA GLY A 112 -8.49 -0.51 -8.53
C GLY A 112 -9.47 -1.33 -7.72
N SER A 113 -8.99 -2.45 -7.19
CA SER A 113 -9.75 -3.39 -6.37
C SER A 113 -10.19 -2.78 -5.04
N TYR A 114 -11.37 -3.16 -4.59
CA TYR A 114 -11.85 -2.81 -3.24
C TYR A 114 -11.23 -3.69 -2.17
N TYR A 115 -11.00 -4.97 -2.49
CA TYR A 115 -10.39 -5.98 -1.63
C TYR A 115 -9.03 -6.40 -2.17
N LEU A 116 -8.06 -6.58 -1.27
CA LEU A 116 -6.70 -7.00 -1.62
C LEU A 116 -6.29 -8.26 -0.85
N TRP A 117 -5.81 -9.27 -1.56
CA TRP A 117 -5.24 -10.48 -0.96
C TRP A 117 -3.99 -10.15 -0.14
N THR A 118 -3.79 -10.93 0.92
CA THR A 118 -2.61 -10.87 1.78
C THR A 118 -1.83 -12.18 1.76
N THR A 119 -0.60 -12.16 2.24
CA THR A 119 0.20 -13.38 2.43
C THR A 119 -0.26 -14.20 3.65
N ASN A 120 -1.13 -13.64 4.51
CA ASN A 120 -1.57 -14.32 5.71
C ASN A 120 -2.58 -15.43 5.39
N GLU A 121 -2.26 -16.63 5.83
CA GLU A 121 -3.13 -17.80 5.71
C GLU A 121 -3.97 -17.98 6.98
N ARG A 122 -5.12 -18.67 6.84
CA ARG A 122 -5.97 -19.07 7.95
C ARG A 122 -6.27 -20.56 7.84
N GLY A 123 -5.44 -21.38 8.48
CA GLY A 123 -5.47 -22.82 8.31
C GLY A 123 -5.02 -23.23 6.90
N LEU A 124 -5.37 -24.43 6.48
CA LEU A 124 -4.91 -25.00 5.21
C LEU A 124 -5.61 -24.40 3.99
N ASP A 125 -6.92 -24.14 4.11
CA ASP A 125 -7.78 -23.89 2.95
C ASP A 125 -8.13 -22.40 2.76
N ASN A 126 -7.89 -21.54 3.75
CA ASN A 126 -8.30 -20.14 3.71
C ASN A 126 -7.11 -19.18 3.72
N ALA A 127 -7.30 -18.02 3.13
CA ALA A 127 -6.38 -16.89 3.22
C ALA A 127 -7.13 -15.59 3.58
N TRP A 128 -6.40 -14.66 4.17
CA TRP A 128 -6.94 -13.36 4.52
C TRP A 128 -6.84 -12.37 3.37
N TYR A 129 -7.84 -11.52 3.26
CA TYR A 129 -7.83 -10.34 2.41
C TYR A 129 -8.32 -9.12 3.18
N PHE A 130 -7.97 -7.94 2.70
CA PHE A 130 -8.21 -6.68 3.37
C PHE A 130 -9.17 -5.80 2.58
N GLY A 131 -10.20 -5.26 3.25
CA GLY A 131 -11.17 -4.34 2.70
C GLY A 131 -10.74 -2.89 2.88
N LEU A 132 -10.48 -2.22 1.78
CA LEU A 132 -9.99 -0.84 1.76
C LEU A 132 -11.07 0.20 2.10
N GLY A 133 -12.35 -0.16 2.14
CA GLY A 133 -13.43 0.77 2.44
C GLY A 133 -13.48 1.15 3.92
N PHE A 134 -13.37 0.17 4.81
CA PHE A 134 -13.58 0.35 6.26
C PHE A 134 -12.43 -0.19 7.13
N LYS A 135 -11.29 -0.50 6.53
CA LYS A 135 -10.12 -1.04 7.24
C LYS A 135 -10.42 -2.38 7.91
N GLU A 136 -11.03 -3.29 7.21
CA GLU A 136 -11.50 -4.56 7.77
C GLU A 136 -10.79 -5.76 7.15
N ASP A 137 -10.51 -6.77 8.00
CA ASP A 137 -9.98 -8.05 7.57
C ASP A 137 -11.12 -9.04 7.30
N TYR A 138 -11.01 -9.75 6.19
CA TYR A 138 -11.87 -10.85 5.78
C TYR A 138 -11.04 -12.07 5.43
N PHE A 139 -11.68 -13.23 5.31
CA PHE A 139 -11.03 -14.43 4.80
C PHE A 139 -11.97 -15.18 3.87
N ASN A 140 -11.40 -15.96 2.98
CA ASN A 140 -12.13 -16.83 2.07
C ASN A 140 -11.31 -18.08 1.76
N LEU A 141 -11.96 -19.09 1.18
CA LEU A 141 -11.25 -20.22 0.62
C LEU A 141 -10.24 -19.74 -0.44
N LYS A 142 -9.04 -20.30 -0.41
CA LYS A 142 -7.97 -19.93 -1.36
C LYS A 142 -8.35 -20.16 -2.82
N GLU A 143 -9.20 -21.17 -3.09
CA GLU A 143 -9.67 -21.51 -4.42
C GLU A 143 -10.80 -20.64 -4.93
N LEU A 144 -11.50 -19.95 -4.02
CA LEU A 144 -12.61 -19.07 -4.39
C LEU A 144 -12.08 -17.67 -4.63
N GLY A 145 -12.06 -17.26 -5.89
CA GLY A 145 -11.88 -15.87 -6.28
C GLY A 145 -13.22 -15.19 -6.36
N ASP A 146 -13.46 -14.22 -5.50
CA ASP A 146 -14.53 -13.26 -5.76
C ASP A 146 -14.07 -12.26 -6.82
N LEU A 147 -15.02 -11.74 -7.60
CA LEU A 147 -14.74 -10.78 -8.69
C LEU A 147 -14.09 -9.47 -8.22
N ASP A 148 -13.98 -9.27 -6.90
CA ASP A 148 -13.56 -8.01 -6.29
C ASP A 148 -12.19 -8.05 -5.59
N GLN A 149 -11.60 -9.24 -5.45
CA GLN A 149 -10.28 -9.37 -4.82
C GLN A 149 -9.16 -9.23 -5.84
N GLY A 150 -8.22 -8.36 -5.57
CA GLY A 150 -7.04 -8.16 -6.40
C GLY A 150 -5.74 -8.24 -5.60
N VAL A 151 -4.66 -7.82 -6.23
CA VAL A 151 -3.30 -7.81 -5.68
C VAL A 151 -2.70 -6.42 -5.80
N LYS A 152 -2.19 -5.90 -4.69
CA LYS A 152 -1.25 -4.79 -4.66
C LYS A 152 0.05 -5.31 -4.06
N MET A 153 1.07 -5.44 -4.88
CA MET A 153 2.35 -6.01 -4.45
C MET A 153 3.14 -5.04 -3.59
N VAL A 154 3.97 -5.61 -2.74
CA VAL A 154 4.92 -4.90 -1.90
C VAL A 154 6.27 -5.62 -1.93
N ARG A 155 7.36 -4.89 -1.72
CA ARG A 155 8.70 -5.44 -1.49
C ARG A 155 9.43 -4.69 -0.39
N GLY A 156 10.49 -5.30 0.10
CA GLY A 156 11.25 -4.83 1.26
C GLY A 156 10.78 -5.47 2.56
N LYS A 157 11.50 -5.18 3.63
CA LYS A 157 11.13 -5.57 5.00
C LYS A 157 10.68 -4.30 5.72
N PRO A 158 9.61 -4.36 6.51
CA PRO A 158 9.26 -3.25 7.40
C PRO A 158 10.47 -2.91 8.28
N ALA A 159 10.66 -1.63 8.59
CA ALA A 159 11.62 -1.24 9.60
C ALA A 159 11.26 -1.99 10.90
N THR A 160 12.19 -2.76 11.45
CA THR A 160 12.00 -3.37 12.77
C THR A 160 12.03 -2.26 13.80
N GLU A 161 10.97 -2.16 14.59
CA GLU A 161 10.95 -1.31 15.79
C GLU A 161 12.03 -1.72 16.79
#